data_9f0256ebfcfb788cd4519c67f07f0798
#
_entry.id   9f0256ebfcfb788cd4519c67f07f0798
#
_cell.length_a   1.000
_cell.length_b   1.000
_cell.length_c   1.000
_cell.angle_alpha   90.00
_cell.angle_beta   90.00
_cell.angle_gamma   90.00
#
_symmetry.space_group_name_H-M   'P 1'
#
loop_
_entity.id
_entity.type
_entity.pdbx_description
1 polymer ?
#
loop_
_entity_poly.entity_id
_entity_poly.type
_entity_poly.pdbx_seq_one_letter_code
_entity_poly.pdbx_strand_id
1 'polypeptide(L)'
;YRAGTKNAELDQGFLRITAKEETYLGAPFTSARMTTQGKESFKYGRIDIRAKVPYGQGIWPALWMLGDNFSTDGWPTCGEIDIMELIGGEGYNDRTVYGTAHWSNNGSHAEYSGNTSLPNGEKFNDEFHVFSIVWNSSSIKWYRDNMLYHSMNIGNLSAFHQKFFFILNIAVEGNW
;
A
#
# COMPACT_ATOMS: atom_id res chain seq x y z
N TYR A 1 -3.39 11.59 -10.43
CA TYR A 1 -2.43 10.70 -11.09
C TYR A 1 -2.36 10.99 -12.58
N ARG A 2 -1.19 10.72 -13.18
CA ARG A 2 -0.93 10.98 -14.59
C ARG A 2 -0.48 9.71 -15.29
N ALA A 3 -1.02 9.42 -16.46
CA ALA A 3 -0.60 8.31 -17.32
C ALA A 3 0.73 8.60 -18.04
N GLY A 4 1.46 7.54 -18.43
CA GLY A 4 2.72 7.61 -19.16
C GLY A 4 3.95 7.66 -18.25
N THR A 5 5.12 7.84 -18.86
CA THR A 5 6.43 7.71 -18.20
C THR A 5 6.88 8.93 -17.40
N LYS A 6 6.10 10.00 -17.33
CA LYS A 6 6.53 11.23 -16.63
C LYS A 6 6.60 11.09 -15.12
N ASN A 7 5.77 10.23 -14.54
CA ASN A 7 5.69 9.99 -13.10
C ASN A 7 5.99 8.52 -12.72
N ALA A 8 6.15 7.62 -13.71
CA ALA A 8 6.56 6.23 -13.48
C ALA A 8 7.46 5.77 -14.61
N GLU A 9 8.61 5.23 -14.28
CA GLU A 9 9.60 4.75 -15.24
C GLU A 9 10.38 3.56 -14.70
N LEU A 10 10.96 2.79 -15.60
CA LEU A 10 11.98 1.79 -15.25
C LEU A 10 13.35 2.45 -15.42
N ASP A 11 14.10 2.54 -14.33
CA ASP A 11 15.43 3.14 -14.31
C ASP A 11 16.39 2.23 -13.55
N GLN A 12 17.48 1.84 -14.20
CA GLN A 12 18.55 1.00 -13.63
C GLN A 12 18.04 -0.29 -12.93
N GLY A 13 16.98 -0.91 -13.46
CA GLY A 13 16.38 -2.11 -12.88
C GLY A 13 15.38 -1.87 -11.75
N PHE A 14 15.06 -0.61 -11.46
CA PHE A 14 14.05 -0.23 -10.48
C PHE A 14 12.81 0.35 -11.16
N LEU A 15 11.64 0.08 -10.59
CA LEU A 15 10.46 0.89 -10.83
C LEU A 15 10.57 2.17 -9.98
N ARG A 16 10.61 3.33 -10.64
CA ARG A 16 10.58 4.64 -9.98
C ARG A 16 9.22 5.29 -10.17
N ILE A 17 8.55 5.60 -9.07
CA ILE A 17 7.35 6.46 -9.05
C ILE A 17 7.76 7.81 -8.49
N THR A 18 7.43 8.89 -9.20
CA THR A 18 7.83 10.25 -8.83
C THR A 18 6.60 11.14 -8.67
N ALA A 19 6.39 11.64 -7.46
CA ALA A 19 5.50 12.77 -7.22
C ALA A 19 6.23 14.07 -7.58
N LYS A 20 5.54 15.00 -8.26
CA LYS A 20 6.10 16.27 -8.72
C LYS A 20 5.18 17.42 -8.37
N GLU A 21 5.78 18.54 -7.95
CA GLU A 21 5.09 19.82 -7.90
C GLU A 21 5.09 20.41 -9.31
N GLU A 22 3.99 20.25 -10.00
CA GLU A 22 3.74 20.79 -11.34
C GLU A 22 2.24 20.93 -11.57
N THR A 23 1.80 22.04 -12.17
CA THR A 23 0.40 22.20 -12.50
C THR A 23 0.03 21.33 -13.70
N TYR A 24 -0.95 20.45 -13.52
CA TYR A 24 -1.48 19.61 -14.58
C TYR A 24 -3.00 19.44 -14.45
N LEU A 25 -3.75 19.85 -15.47
CA LEU A 25 -5.22 19.80 -15.48
C LEU A 25 -5.86 20.47 -14.24
N GLY A 26 -5.25 21.56 -13.76
CA GLY A 26 -5.73 22.32 -12.60
C GLY A 26 -5.28 21.77 -11.23
N ALA A 27 -4.62 20.61 -11.17
CA ALA A 27 -4.05 20.09 -9.95
C ALA A 27 -2.59 20.59 -9.75
N PRO A 28 -2.16 20.96 -8.52
CA PRO A 28 -0.84 21.50 -8.25
C PRO A 28 0.26 20.43 -8.21
N PHE A 29 -0.11 19.15 -8.15
CA PHE A 29 0.83 18.03 -8.10
C PHE A 29 0.46 16.96 -9.12
N THR A 30 1.49 16.23 -9.58
CA THR A 30 1.32 15.01 -10.36
C THR A 30 2.01 13.83 -9.68
N SER A 31 1.48 12.64 -9.88
CA SER A 31 2.06 11.38 -9.41
C SER A 31 1.57 10.22 -10.29
N ALA A 32 2.00 8.99 -9.98
CA ALA A 32 1.50 7.79 -10.63
C ALA A 32 0.84 6.83 -9.64
N ARG A 33 -0.17 6.12 -10.15
CA ARG A 33 -0.79 4.94 -9.55
C ARG A 33 -0.74 3.83 -10.58
N MET A 34 -0.02 2.77 -10.27
CA MET A 34 0.14 1.60 -11.14
C MET A 34 -0.69 0.44 -10.60
N THR A 35 -1.24 -0.38 -11.48
CA THR A 35 -2.06 -1.51 -11.07
C THR A 35 -1.86 -2.71 -11.98
N THR A 36 -2.01 -3.90 -11.42
CA THR A 36 -2.09 -5.17 -12.16
C THR A 36 -3.53 -5.60 -12.44
N GLN A 37 -4.52 -4.76 -12.16
CA GLN A 37 -5.94 -5.04 -12.42
C GLN A 37 -6.18 -5.48 -13.87
N GLY A 38 -6.88 -6.60 -14.04
CA GLY A 38 -7.16 -7.17 -15.36
C GLY A 38 -5.95 -7.79 -16.05
N LYS A 39 -4.80 -7.90 -15.38
CA LYS A 39 -3.56 -8.51 -15.89
C LYS A 39 -3.12 -9.67 -15.02
N GLU A 40 -2.83 -9.40 -13.74
CA GLU A 40 -2.38 -10.40 -12.77
C GLU A 40 -3.05 -10.20 -11.42
N SER A 41 -3.52 -11.29 -10.84
CA SER A 41 -4.10 -11.33 -9.51
C SER A 41 -3.72 -12.63 -8.80
N PHE A 42 -3.59 -12.59 -7.49
CA PHE A 42 -3.08 -13.67 -6.66
C PHE A 42 -4.03 -13.95 -5.50
N LYS A 43 -4.03 -15.19 -5.06
CA LYS A 43 -4.72 -15.61 -3.84
C LYS A 43 -3.77 -16.41 -2.98
N TYR A 44 -3.52 -15.90 -1.77
CA TYR A 44 -2.61 -16.49 -0.79
C TYR A 44 -1.13 -16.52 -1.23
N GLY A 45 -0.27 -16.76 -0.29
CA GLY A 45 1.16 -16.86 -0.48
C GLY A 45 1.95 -15.83 0.33
N ARG A 46 3.24 -15.76 0.06
CA ARG A 46 4.11 -14.71 0.55
C ARG A 46 4.36 -13.69 -0.56
N ILE A 47 4.25 -12.44 -0.22
CA ILE A 47 4.51 -11.30 -1.10
C ILE A 47 5.57 -10.45 -0.45
N ASP A 48 6.68 -10.23 -1.14
CA ASP A 48 7.79 -9.38 -0.70
C ASP A 48 7.94 -8.22 -1.69
N ILE A 49 7.89 -6.98 -1.20
CA ILE A 49 8.15 -5.78 -2.00
C ILE A 49 9.31 -5.03 -1.37
N ARG A 50 10.43 -4.96 -2.11
CA ARG A 50 11.59 -4.18 -1.69
C ARG A 50 11.45 -2.76 -2.22
N ALA A 51 11.27 -1.81 -1.32
CA ALA A 51 11.05 -0.41 -1.66
C ALA A 51 11.85 0.54 -0.78
N LYS A 52 12.18 1.70 -1.34
CA LYS A 52 12.64 2.90 -0.65
C LYS A 52 11.58 3.97 -0.90
N VAL A 53 10.94 4.45 0.15
CA VAL A 53 9.76 5.32 0.03
C VAL A 53 10.13 6.80 0.20
N PRO A 54 9.39 7.72 -0.42
CA PRO A 54 9.59 9.15 -0.21
C PRO A 54 9.19 9.58 1.20
N TYR A 55 9.54 10.81 1.56
CA TYR A 55 9.27 11.41 2.86
C TYR A 55 8.70 12.83 2.71
N GLY A 56 8.21 13.37 3.80
CA GLY A 56 7.78 14.77 3.91
C GLY A 56 6.27 14.96 3.99
N GLN A 57 5.87 16.16 4.41
CA GLN A 57 4.47 16.52 4.63
C GLN A 57 3.63 16.35 3.37
N GLY A 58 2.47 15.70 3.51
CA GLY A 58 1.52 15.48 2.42
C GLY A 58 1.89 14.35 1.45
N ILE A 59 2.98 13.61 1.71
CA ILE A 59 3.39 12.44 0.92
C ILE A 59 2.81 11.17 1.53
N TRP A 60 2.12 10.37 0.71
CA TRP A 60 1.50 9.12 1.11
C TRP A 60 1.79 8.01 0.09
N PRO A 61 2.94 7.34 0.21
CA PRO A 61 3.24 6.15 -0.58
C PRO A 61 2.47 4.94 -0.04
N ALA A 62 1.97 4.11 -0.96
CA ALA A 62 1.23 2.89 -0.63
C ALA A 62 1.60 1.74 -1.57
N LEU A 63 1.77 0.56 -0.97
CA LEU A 63 1.95 -0.75 -1.60
C LEU A 63 0.80 -1.61 -1.11
N TRP A 64 -0.20 -1.86 -1.93
CA TRP A 64 -1.48 -2.41 -1.49
C TRP A 64 -2.17 -3.26 -2.54
N MET A 65 -3.28 -3.86 -2.18
CA MET A 65 -4.03 -4.79 -3.01
C MET A 65 -5.54 -4.58 -2.83
N LEU A 66 -6.30 -4.72 -3.92
CA LEU A 66 -7.76 -4.82 -3.90
C LEU A 66 -8.23 -6.17 -4.41
N GLY A 67 -9.36 -6.62 -3.88
CA GLY A 67 -10.05 -7.81 -4.38
C GLY A 67 -10.42 -7.70 -5.86
N ASP A 68 -10.22 -8.78 -6.61
CA ASP A 68 -10.41 -8.83 -8.07
C ASP A 68 -11.85 -8.57 -8.49
N ASN A 69 -12.81 -8.77 -7.57
CA ASN A 69 -14.22 -8.40 -7.71
C ASN A 69 -14.53 -6.91 -7.45
N PHE A 70 -13.52 -6.04 -7.32
CA PHE A 70 -13.72 -4.60 -7.08
C PHE A 70 -14.68 -3.94 -8.08
N SER A 71 -14.61 -4.34 -9.36
CA SER A 71 -15.45 -3.77 -10.40
C SER A 71 -16.94 -4.14 -10.28
N THR A 72 -17.27 -5.22 -9.57
CA THR A 72 -18.66 -5.70 -9.36
C THR A 72 -19.19 -5.35 -7.99
N ASP A 73 -18.41 -5.58 -6.96
CA ASP A 73 -18.87 -5.51 -5.57
C ASP A 73 -18.50 -4.19 -4.89
N GLY A 74 -17.53 -3.46 -5.47
CA GLY A 74 -17.07 -2.17 -4.94
C GLY A 74 -16.30 -2.30 -3.62
N TRP A 75 -15.78 -1.15 -3.18
CA TRP A 75 -15.13 -1.02 -1.89
C TRP A 75 -16.15 -0.66 -0.79
N PRO A 76 -16.03 -1.17 0.44
CA PRO A 76 -15.01 -2.08 0.95
C PRO A 76 -15.36 -3.58 0.82
N THR A 77 -16.42 -3.93 0.10
CA THR A 77 -16.91 -5.32 -0.02
C THR A 77 -15.90 -6.24 -0.72
N CYS A 78 -15.17 -5.71 -1.69
CA CYS A 78 -14.11 -6.46 -2.38
C CYS A 78 -12.93 -6.82 -1.47
N GLY A 79 -12.77 -6.18 -0.32
CA GLY A 79 -11.60 -6.30 0.53
C GLY A 79 -10.40 -5.49 0.00
N GLU A 80 -9.55 -5.02 0.94
CA GLU A 80 -8.30 -4.33 0.68
C GLU A 80 -7.24 -4.83 1.65
N ILE A 81 -6.01 -4.99 1.18
CA ILE A 81 -4.86 -5.38 1.99
C ILE A 81 -3.73 -4.38 1.71
N ASP A 82 -3.42 -3.55 2.70
CA ASP A 82 -2.30 -2.62 2.63
C ASP A 82 -1.06 -3.32 3.18
N ILE A 83 -0.15 -3.64 2.28
CA ILE A 83 1.13 -4.27 2.63
C ILE A 83 2.00 -3.25 3.36
N MET A 84 1.99 -2.02 2.90
CA MET A 84 2.67 -0.88 3.50
C MET A 84 2.02 0.43 3.09
N GLU A 85 1.75 1.27 4.06
CA GLU A 85 1.44 2.68 3.90
C GLU A 85 2.31 3.53 4.81
N LEU A 86 2.73 4.70 4.33
CA LEU A 86 3.42 5.69 5.13
C LEU A 86 2.74 7.05 4.96
N ILE A 87 2.50 7.75 6.07
CA ILE A 87 2.00 9.11 6.05
C ILE A 87 3.15 10.02 6.43
N GLY A 88 3.68 10.72 5.43
CA GLY A 88 4.83 11.60 5.64
C GLY A 88 4.46 12.91 6.32
N GLY A 89 5.39 13.46 7.09
CA GLY A 89 5.31 14.78 7.70
C GLY A 89 5.36 14.80 9.22
N GLU A 90 5.22 16.02 9.77
CA GLU A 90 5.25 16.25 11.21
C GLU A 90 4.10 15.52 11.91
N GLY A 91 4.40 14.88 13.03
CA GLY A 91 3.45 14.13 13.86
C GLY A 91 3.39 12.63 13.56
N TYR A 92 3.49 12.22 12.32
CA TYR A 92 3.53 10.80 11.92
C TYR A 92 4.94 10.32 11.62
N ASN A 93 5.82 11.24 11.43
CA ASN A 93 7.23 11.12 11.05
C ASN A 93 7.52 9.95 10.09
N ASP A 94 8.32 10.23 9.08
CA ASP A 94 8.72 9.35 7.97
C ASP A 94 9.41 8.02 8.40
N ARG A 95 9.19 7.59 9.62
CA ARG A 95 9.76 6.40 10.27
C ARG A 95 8.74 5.36 10.72
N THR A 96 7.43 5.59 10.46
CA THR A 96 6.35 4.66 10.82
C THR A 96 5.61 4.22 9.58
N VAL A 97 5.44 2.92 9.41
CA VAL A 97 4.61 2.33 8.37
C VAL A 97 3.49 1.51 8.97
N TYR A 98 2.39 1.43 8.24
CA TYR A 98 1.17 0.73 8.61
C TYR A 98 0.93 -0.44 7.67
N GLY A 99 0.36 -1.50 8.21
CA GLY A 99 -0.23 -2.61 7.47
C GLY A 99 -1.68 -2.75 7.90
N THR A 100 -2.61 -2.72 6.94
CA THR A 100 -4.04 -2.66 7.24
C THR A 100 -4.80 -3.66 6.39
N ALA A 101 -5.93 -4.12 6.88
CA ALA A 101 -6.93 -4.85 6.12
C ALA A 101 -8.27 -4.14 6.26
N HIS A 102 -8.97 -3.92 5.14
CA HIS A 102 -10.30 -3.30 5.09
C HIS A 102 -11.31 -4.24 4.46
N TRP A 103 -12.52 -4.28 5.01
CA TRP A 103 -13.61 -5.11 4.48
C TRP A 103 -14.98 -4.53 4.82
N SER A 104 -16.01 -5.12 4.24
CA SER A 104 -17.39 -4.85 4.66
C SER A 104 -17.80 -5.78 5.80
N ASN A 105 -18.19 -5.20 6.93
CA ASN A 105 -18.79 -5.92 8.03
C ASN A 105 -20.27 -5.53 8.14
N ASN A 106 -21.15 -6.42 7.72
CA ASN A 106 -22.61 -6.18 7.68
C ASN A 106 -22.99 -4.87 6.94
N GLY A 107 -22.33 -4.60 5.82
CA GLY A 107 -22.60 -3.41 5.00
C GLY A 107 -21.89 -2.13 5.45
N SER A 108 -21.16 -2.16 6.57
CA SER A 108 -20.35 -1.05 7.05
C SER A 108 -18.87 -1.32 6.84
N HIS A 109 -18.09 -0.27 6.58
CA HIS A 109 -16.63 -0.37 6.53
C HIS A 109 -16.08 -0.80 7.89
N ALA A 110 -15.19 -1.77 7.86
CA ALA A 110 -14.39 -2.23 8.99
C ALA A 110 -12.92 -2.30 8.56
N GLU A 111 -12.03 -2.08 9.51
CA GLU A 111 -10.59 -2.16 9.32
C GLU A 111 -9.89 -2.79 10.53
N TYR A 112 -8.70 -3.32 10.28
CA TYR A 112 -7.79 -3.78 11.32
C TYR A 112 -6.36 -3.44 10.93
N SER A 113 -5.73 -2.54 11.67
CA SER A 113 -4.43 -1.95 11.37
C SER A 113 -3.40 -2.25 12.44
N GLY A 114 -2.14 -2.36 12.05
CA GLY A 114 -0.98 -2.39 12.91
C GLY A 114 0.19 -1.63 12.29
N ASN A 115 1.19 -1.27 13.09
CA ASN A 115 2.30 -0.47 12.61
C ASN A 115 3.64 -0.93 13.15
N THR A 116 4.71 -0.42 12.54
CA THR A 116 6.09 -0.55 13.00
C THR A 116 6.87 0.71 12.67
N SER A 117 7.77 1.10 13.58
CA SER A 117 8.65 2.25 13.38
C SER A 117 10.11 1.82 13.34
N LEU A 118 10.92 2.58 12.60
CA LEU A 118 12.37 2.44 12.64
C LEU A 118 12.93 3.01 13.96
N PRO A 119 13.96 2.40 14.54
CA PRO A 119 14.61 2.89 15.77
C PRO A 119 15.45 4.15 15.49
N ASN A 120 15.97 4.75 16.54
CA ASN A 120 17.06 5.75 16.54
C ASN A 120 16.87 6.96 15.60
N GLY A 121 15.65 7.28 15.22
CA GLY A 121 15.39 8.40 14.31
C GLY A 121 15.62 8.09 12.82
N GLU A 122 15.97 6.86 12.46
CA GLU A 122 16.05 6.39 11.08
C GLU A 122 14.71 6.55 10.38
N LYS A 123 14.75 6.80 9.07
CA LYS A 123 13.57 7.02 8.24
C LYS A 123 13.51 6.03 7.08
N PHE A 124 12.33 5.70 6.63
CA PHE A 124 12.11 4.78 5.51
C PHE A 124 12.60 5.30 4.14
N ASN A 125 12.99 6.56 4.06
CA ASN A 125 13.66 7.12 2.89
C ASN A 125 15.20 7.02 2.93
N ASP A 126 15.79 6.54 4.00
CA ASP A 126 17.26 6.43 4.11
C ASP A 126 17.77 5.24 3.31
N GLU A 127 17.06 4.09 3.39
CA GLU A 127 17.45 2.85 2.75
C GLU A 127 16.28 2.11 2.11
N PHE A 128 16.57 1.02 1.39
CA PHE A 128 15.58 0.07 0.93
C PHE A 128 15.20 -0.90 2.04
N HIS A 129 13.91 -1.06 2.28
CA HIS A 129 13.33 -2.03 3.19
C HIS A 129 12.49 -3.06 2.42
N VAL A 130 12.30 -4.24 3.00
CA VAL A 130 11.40 -5.27 2.46
C VAL A 130 10.11 -5.27 3.27
N PHE A 131 9.02 -4.89 2.63
CA PHE A 131 7.68 -4.97 3.18
C PHE A 131 7.00 -6.23 2.68
N SER A 132 6.50 -7.05 3.61
CA SER A 132 5.98 -8.36 3.23
C SER A 132 4.66 -8.68 3.91
N ILE A 133 3.86 -9.49 3.23
CA ILE A 133 2.77 -10.23 3.87
C ILE A 133 2.93 -11.73 3.65
N VAL A 134 2.49 -12.50 4.66
CA VAL A 134 2.21 -13.93 4.52
C VAL A 134 0.72 -14.11 4.72
N TRP A 135 0.06 -14.51 3.66
CA TRP A 135 -1.39 -14.61 3.59
C TRP A 135 -1.81 -16.03 3.25
N ASN A 136 -2.72 -16.60 4.04
CA ASN A 136 -3.30 -17.92 3.85
C ASN A 136 -4.79 -17.92 4.22
N SER A 137 -5.44 -19.08 4.22
CA SER A 137 -6.87 -19.20 4.52
C SER A 137 -7.26 -18.87 5.97
N SER A 138 -6.31 -18.71 6.88
CA SER A 138 -6.60 -18.41 8.29
C SER A 138 -6.08 -17.06 8.76
N SER A 139 -5.06 -16.50 8.12
CA SER A 139 -4.43 -15.27 8.59
C SER A 139 -3.73 -14.46 7.51
N ILE A 140 -3.58 -13.16 7.76
CA ILE A 140 -2.63 -12.26 7.11
C ILE A 140 -1.64 -11.82 8.18
N LYS A 141 -0.34 -11.87 7.85
CA LYS A 141 0.75 -11.45 8.72
C LYS A 141 1.64 -10.46 7.99
N TRP A 142 1.93 -9.33 8.61
CA TRP A 142 2.74 -8.26 8.04
C TRP A 142 4.14 -8.25 8.64
N TYR A 143 5.13 -8.05 7.79
CA TYR A 143 6.54 -8.03 8.16
C TYR A 143 7.24 -6.81 7.58
N ARG A 144 8.20 -6.28 8.30
CA ARG A 144 9.21 -5.34 7.83
C ARG A 144 10.58 -5.97 8.02
N ASP A 145 11.36 -6.11 6.96
CA ASP A 145 12.69 -6.73 6.98
C ASP A 145 12.69 -8.10 7.69
N ASN A 146 11.70 -8.95 7.39
CA ASN A 146 11.42 -10.24 8.01
C ASN A 146 10.99 -10.19 9.49
N MET A 147 10.84 -9.02 10.10
CA MET A 147 10.33 -8.86 11.45
C MET A 147 8.80 -8.77 11.43
N LEU A 148 8.11 -9.73 12.04
CA LEU A 148 6.65 -9.70 12.20
C LEU A 148 6.26 -8.53 13.11
N TYR A 149 5.36 -7.67 12.64
CA TYR A 149 4.85 -6.57 13.45
C TYR A 149 3.32 -6.55 13.61
N HIS A 150 2.59 -7.23 12.71
CA HIS A 150 1.14 -7.27 12.75
C HIS A 150 0.60 -8.60 12.26
N SER A 151 -0.55 -9.05 12.79
CA SER A 151 -1.20 -10.30 12.39
C SER A 151 -2.71 -10.23 12.60
N MET A 152 -3.48 -10.68 11.62
CA MET A 152 -4.93 -10.71 11.64
C MET A 152 -5.45 -12.13 11.34
N ASN A 153 -6.44 -12.58 12.09
CA ASN A 153 -7.20 -13.80 11.74
C ASN A 153 -8.30 -13.42 10.74
N ILE A 154 -8.33 -14.12 9.61
CA ILE A 154 -9.29 -13.87 8.52
C ILE A 154 -10.17 -15.09 8.22
N GLY A 155 -10.11 -16.17 9.01
CA GLY A 155 -10.79 -17.43 8.72
C GLY A 155 -12.28 -17.30 8.41
N ASN A 156 -12.96 -16.31 9.01
CA ASN A 156 -14.39 -16.05 8.82
C ASN A 156 -14.68 -14.79 7.97
N LEU A 157 -13.68 -14.21 7.32
CA LEU A 157 -13.79 -12.98 6.54
C LEU A 157 -13.70 -13.26 5.04
N SER A 158 -14.83 -13.52 4.41
CA SER A 158 -14.93 -13.92 2.99
C SER A 158 -14.22 -12.99 2.02
N ALA A 159 -14.16 -11.69 2.33
CA ALA A 159 -13.47 -10.69 1.52
C ALA A 159 -12.00 -11.07 1.22
N PHE A 160 -11.32 -11.76 2.14
CA PHE A 160 -9.92 -12.15 2.00
C PHE A 160 -9.70 -13.57 1.45
N HIS A 161 -10.74 -14.21 0.92
CA HIS A 161 -10.66 -15.59 0.37
C HIS A 161 -10.81 -15.62 -1.16
N GLN A 162 -10.47 -14.54 -1.83
CA GLN A 162 -10.48 -14.39 -3.28
C GLN A 162 -9.13 -13.91 -3.82
N LYS A 163 -9.02 -13.71 -5.13
CA LYS A 163 -7.84 -13.12 -5.74
C LYS A 163 -7.80 -11.61 -5.51
N PHE A 164 -6.60 -11.07 -5.39
CA PHE A 164 -6.30 -9.65 -5.25
C PHE A 164 -5.29 -9.21 -6.31
N PHE A 165 -5.46 -8.02 -6.85
CA PHE A 165 -4.50 -7.35 -7.72
C PHE A 165 -3.72 -6.28 -6.96
N PHE A 166 -2.50 -5.98 -7.44
CA PHE A 166 -1.62 -4.99 -6.81
C PHE A 166 -1.90 -3.57 -7.27
N ILE A 167 -1.68 -2.64 -6.36
CA ILE A 167 -1.64 -1.20 -6.61
C ILE A 167 -0.43 -0.61 -5.92
N LEU A 168 0.35 0.19 -6.66
CA LEU A 168 1.52 0.91 -6.17
C LEU A 168 1.36 2.38 -6.51
N ASN A 169 1.42 3.27 -5.53
CA ASN A 169 1.27 4.70 -5.77
C ASN A 169 1.99 5.56 -4.73
N ILE A 170 2.10 6.84 -5.06
CA ILE A 170 2.35 7.92 -4.11
C ILE A 170 1.16 8.87 -4.22
N ALA A 171 0.32 8.98 -3.20
CA ALA A 171 -0.64 10.07 -3.10
C ALA A 171 0.07 11.32 -2.60
N VAL A 172 -0.41 12.49 -3.02
CA VAL A 172 0.11 13.80 -2.62
C VAL A 172 -1.07 14.65 -2.21
N GLU A 173 -0.97 15.29 -1.08
CA GLU A 173 -2.05 15.97 -0.37
C GLU A 173 -3.21 15.02 -0.03
N GLY A 174 -3.79 15.23 1.08
CA GLY A 174 -4.92 14.45 1.57
C GLY A 174 -5.04 14.64 3.08
N ASN A 175 -6.25 14.44 3.55
CA ASN A 175 -6.52 14.35 4.98
C ASN A 175 -6.64 12.86 5.29
N TRP A 176 -5.69 12.35 5.98
CA TRP A 176 -5.85 11.05 6.61
C TRP A 176 -6.39 11.22 8.01
#